data_d9d0fc215230edcbe20a7c5ac0b92fef
#
_entry.id   d9d0fc215230edcbe20a7c5ac0b92fef
#
_cell.length_a   1.000
_cell.length_b   1.000
_cell.length_c   1.000
_cell.angle_alpha   90.00
_cell.angle_beta   90.00
_cell.angle_gamma   90.00
#
_symmetry.space_group_name_H-M   'P 1'
#
loop_
_entity.id
_entity.type
_entity.pdbx_description
1 polymer ?
#
loop_
_entity_poly.entity_id
_entity_poly.type
_entity_poly.pdbx_seq_one_letter_code
_entity_poly.pdbx_strand_id
1 'polypeptide(L)'
;TTESLDMVIKGMNWEQGDEAVYAQQDYGAMQMMFEQVSKRYGTVNRIVSVPNHPSSDEEIVSLYQNAITSKTKLLMVCHMINITGQILPIKKICQMAHDKGVQVMVDGAHCVGHFQFSIDDLGCDYYGSSLHKWLAVPLGTGMLYVNDKHIDSLWPIFAEHHKEPG
;
A
#
# COMPACT_ATOMS: atom_id res chain seq x y z
N THR A 1 1.36 -8.00 8.47
CA THR A 1 1.19 -7.08 7.31
C THR A 1 -0.05 -7.42 6.51
N THR A 2 -0.27 -8.68 6.14
CA THR A 2 -1.38 -9.05 5.25
C THR A 2 -2.74 -8.55 5.76
N GLU A 3 -3.11 -8.80 7.01
CA GLU A 3 -4.35 -8.27 7.60
C GLU A 3 -4.36 -6.75 7.64
N SER A 4 -3.23 -6.12 8.00
CA SER A 4 -3.12 -4.66 8.08
C SER A 4 -3.41 -3.99 6.74
N LEU A 5 -2.81 -4.47 5.66
CA LEU A 5 -3.03 -3.92 4.31
C LEU A 5 -4.40 -4.31 3.75
N ASP A 6 -4.91 -5.49 4.10
CA ASP A 6 -6.25 -5.93 3.70
C ASP A 6 -7.35 -5.03 4.32
N MET A 7 -7.13 -4.53 5.54
CA MET A 7 -8.01 -3.53 6.16
C MET A 7 -8.12 -2.28 5.30
N VAL A 8 -7.02 -1.81 4.73
CA VAL A 8 -7.03 -0.65 3.82
C VAL A 8 -7.73 -1.00 2.52
N ILE A 9 -7.31 -2.10 1.85
CA ILE A 9 -7.87 -2.49 0.55
C ILE A 9 -9.39 -2.70 0.62
N LYS A 10 -9.87 -3.35 1.67
CA LYS A 10 -11.32 -3.61 1.86
C LYS A 10 -12.09 -2.45 2.44
N GLY A 11 -11.41 -1.57 3.21
CA GLY A 11 -12.02 -0.41 3.83
C GLY A 11 -12.23 0.77 2.90
N MET A 12 -11.63 0.77 1.71
CA MET A 12 -11.82 1.84 0.74
C MET A 12 -13.20 1.78 0.09
N ASN A 13 -13.75 2.94 -0.22
CA ASN A 13 -14.99 3.09 -1.01
C ASN A 13 -14.70 2.88 -2.49
N TRP A 14 -14.75 1.63 -2.94
CA TRP A 14 -14.57 1.28 -4.34
C TRP A 14 -15.85 1.41 -5.15
N GLU A 15 -15.72 1.98 -6.34
CA GLU A 15 -16.77 2.04 -7.36
C GLU A 15 -16.36 1.27 -8.61
N GLN A 16 -17.35 0.91 -9.44
CA GLN A 16 -17.06 0.22 -10.69
C GLN A 16 -16.18 1.07 -11.61
N GLY A 17 -15.09 0.49 -12.05
CA GLY A 17 -14.12 1.15 -12.93
C GLY A 17 -13.03 1.95 -12.21
N ASP A 18 -13.05 2.04 -10.88
CA ASP A 18 -11.92 2.54 -10.11
C ASP A 18 -10.68 1.67 -10.34
N GLU A 19 -9.51 2.26 -10.23
CA GLU A 19 -8.27 1.56 -10.52
C GLU A 19 -7.36 1.48 -9.29
N ALA A 20 -6.69 0.31 -9.17
CA ALA A 20 -5.58 0.09 -8.26
C ALA A 20 -4.30 -0.17 -9.06
N VAL A 21 -3.19 0.46 -8.66
CA VAL A 21 -1.86 0.23 -9.25
C VAL A 21 -1.00 -0.53 -8.26
N TYR A 22 -0.34 -1.59 -8.70
CA TYR A 22 0.63 -2.35 -7.90
C TYR A 22 1.65 -3.07 -8.81
N ALA A 23 2.70 -3.64 -8.22
CA ALA A 23 3.75 -4.31 -8.98
C ALA A 23 3.55 -5.82 -9.09
N GLN A 24 4.04 -6.41 -10.18
CA GLN A 24 4.11 -7.85 -10.36
C GLN A 24 4.97 -8.54 -9.29
N GLN A 25 5.93 -7.81 -8.73
CA GLN A 25 6.84 -8.28 -7.69
C GLN A 25 6.27 -8.15 -6.28
N ASP A 26 5.11 -7.52 -6.11
CA ASP A 26 4.45 -7.40 -4.82
C ASP A 26 3.99 -8.76 -4.28
N TYR A 27 3.84 -8.85 -2.97
CA TYR A 27 3.50 -10.10 -2.30
C TYR A 27 2.17 -10.66 -2.81
N GLY A 28 2.17 -11.94 -3.23
CA GLY A 28 1.04 -12.58 -3.91
C GLY A 28 -0.29 -12.50 -3.15
N ALA A 29 -0.28 -12.52 -1.79
CA ALA A 29 -1.50 -12.35 -1.02
C ALA A 29 -2.14 -10.98 -1.24
N MET A 30 -1.33 -9.92 -1.41
CA MET A 30 -1.86 -8.57 -1.70
C MET A 30 -2.46 -8.50 -3.10
N GLN A 31 -1.80 -9.09 -4.08
CA GLN A 31 -2.35 -9.20 -5.45
C GLN A 31 -3.70 -9.91 -5.44
N MET A 32 -3.84 -11.01 -4.69
CA MET A 32 -5.10 -11.74 -4.52
C MET A 32 -6.19 -10.89 -3.85
N MET A 33 -5.84 -9.99 -2.91
CA MET A 33 -6.81 -9.06 -2.31
C MET A 33 -7.34 -8.07 -3.35
N PHE A 34 -6.48 -7.49 -4.19
CA PHE A 34 -6.91 -6.61 -5.28
C PHE A 34 -7.76 -7.36 -6.33
N GLU A 35 -7.43 -8.61 -6.63
CA GLU A 35 -8.29 -9.45 -7.49
C GLU A 35 -9.67 -9.69 -6.87
N GLN A 36 -9.74 -9.91 -5.55
CA GLN A 36 -11.01 -10.09 -4.85
C GLN A 36 -11.87 -8.82 -4.93
N VAL A 37 -11.26 -7.66 -4.68
CA VAL A 37 -11.93 -6.35 -4.79
C VAL A 37 -12.41 -6.11 -6.23
N SER A 38 -11.59 -6.45 -7.22
CA SER A 38 -11.96 -6.35 -8.63
C SER A 38 -13.19 -7.20 -8.96
N LYS A 39 -13.24 -8.44 -8.48
CA LYS A 39 -14.41 -9.33 -8.67
C LYS A 39 -15.67 -8.83 -7.96
N ARG A 40 -15.53 -8.16 -6.81
CA ARG A 40 -16.67 -7.68 -6.01
C ARG A 40 -17.23 -6.35 -6.49
N TYR A 41 -16.38 -5.43 -6.88
CA TYR A 41 -16.74 -4.04 -7.15
C TYR A 41 -16.51 -3.63 -8.60
N GLY A 42 -15.91 -4.48 -9.43
CA GLY A 42 -15.63 -4.16 -10.84
C GLY A 42 -14.47 -3.16 -10.99
N THR A 43 -13.53 -3.15 -10.05
CA THR A 43 -12.32 -2.34 -10.17
C THR A 43 -11.34 -2.91 -11.17
N VAL A 44 -10.41 -2.11 -11.65
CA VAL A 44 -9.39 -2.49 -12.63
C VAL A 44 -8.01 -2.47 -11.99
N ASN A 45 -7.30 -3.59 -12.09
CA ASN A 45 -5.94 -3.71 -11.61
C ASN A 45 -4.94 -3.34 -12.71
N ARG A 46 -4.09 -2.36 -12.45
CA ARG A 46 -2.99 -1.94 -13.31
C ARG A 46 -1.67 -2.41 -12.72
N ILE A 47 -1.02 -3.33 -13.41
CA ILE A 47 0.17 -4.01 -12.90
C ILE A 47 1.40 -3.46 -13.59
N VAL A 48 2.37 -2.99 -12.80
CA VAL A 48 3.69 -2.57 -13.27
C VAL A 48 4.71 -3.68 -13.05
N SER A 49 5.82 -3.64 -13.78
CA SER A 49 6.94 -4.56 -13.56
C SER A 49 8.19 -3.77 -13.19
N VAL A 50 8.67 -3.95 -11.96
CA VAL A 50 9.86 -3.27 -11.46
C VAL A 50 11.10 -4.06 -11.90
N PRO A 51 12.06 -3.44 -12.62
CA PRO A 51 13.27 -4.12 -13.04
C PRO A 51 14.19 -4.45 -11.86
N ASN A 52 14.88 -5.58 -11.91
CA ASN A 52 15.83 -5.97 -10.85
C ASN A 52 17.04 -5.03 -10.76
N HIS A 53 17.39 -4.39 -11.85
CA HIS A 53 18.53 -3.47 -11.94
C HIS A 53 18.08 -2.17 -12.65
N PRO A 54 17.31 -1.30 -11.93
CA PRO A 54 16.92 -0.02 -12.50
C PRO A 54 18.14 0.88 -12.66
N SER A 55 18.12 1.74 -13.67
CA SER A 55 19.18 2.72 -13.92
C SER A 55 19.17 3.86 -12.90
N SER A 56 18.00 4.15 -12.34
CA SER A 56 17.80 5.20 -11.32
C SER A 56 16.46 5.03 -10.59
N ASP A 57 16.28 5.80 -9.51
CA ASP A 57 14.99 5.93 -8.83
C ASP A 57 13.90 6.47 -9.76
N GLU A 58 14.27 7.41 -10.66
CA GLU A 58 13.36 8.06 -11.60
C GLU A 58 12.78 7.07 -12.60
N GLU A 59 13.53 6.04 -12.99
CA GLU A 59 13.01 4.93 -13.79
C GLU A 59 11.87 4.23 -13.07
N ILE A 60 12.07 3.89 -11.79
CA ILE A 60 11.03 3.23 -10.96
C ILE A 60 9.81 4.14 -10.81
N VAL A 61 10.01 5.41 -10.46
CA VAL A 61 8.92 6.39 -10.31
C VAL A 61 8.11 6.50 -11.60
N SER A 62 8.79 6.55 -12.76
CA SER A 62 8.15 6.66 -14.07
C SER A 62 7.28 5.45 -14.41
N LEU A 63 7.65 4.23 -13.97
CA LEU A 63 6.83 3.04 -14.17
C LEU A 63 5.46 3.18 -13.49
N TYR A 64 5.45 3.59 -12.21
CA TYR A 64 4.21 3.82 -11.49
C TYR A 64 3.44 5.02 -12.05
N GLN A 65 4.13 6.11 -12.39
CA GLN A 65 3.53 7.30 -12.97
C GLN A 65 2.75 7.00 -14.25
N ASN A 66 3.31 6.17 -15.14
CA ASN A 66 2.71 5.79 -16.41
C ASN A 66 1.50 4.87 -16.25
N ALA A 67 1.40 4.16 -15.12
CA ALA A 67 0.26 3.29 -14.83
C ALA A 67 -0.93 4.06 -14.22
N ILE A 68 -0.71 5.25 -13.65
CA ILE A 68 -1.76 6.07 -13.04
C ILE A 68 -2.61 6.75 -14.11
N THR A 69 -3.93 6.66 -13.93
CA THR A 69 -4.93 7.41 -14.72
C THR A 69 -5.82 8.27 -13.82
N SER A 70 -6.76 8.99 -14.40
CA SER A 70 -7.77 9.77 -13.65
C SER A 70 -8.73 8.90 -12.82
N LYS A 71 -8.71 7.59 -12.99
CA LYS A 71 -9.54 6.62 -12.24
C LYS A 71 -8.77 5.90 -11.13
N THR A 72 -7.46 6.12 -11.03
CA THR A 72 -6.64 5.46 -10.02
C THR A 72 -6.95 6.04 -8.65
N LYS A 73 -7.40 5.19 -7.71
CA LYS A 73 -7.68 5.57 -6.31
C LYS A 73 -6.54 5.19 -5.37
N LEU A 74 -5.92 4.03 -5.58
CA LEU A 74 -4.89 3.51 -4.71
C LEU A 74 -3.69 3.01 -5.51
N LEU A 75 -2.51 3.41 -5.07
CA LEU A 75 -1.24 2.83 -5.48
C LEU A 75 -0.64 2.06 -4.30
N MET A 76 -0.43 0.75 -4.47
CA MET A 76 0.35 -0.03 -3.53
C MET A 76 1.79 -0.14 -4.01
N VAL A 77 2.74 0.01 -3.09
CA VAL A 77 4.16 -0.15 -3.36
C VAL A 77 4.84 -0.91 -2.23
N CYS A 78 5.67 -1.89 -2.57
CA CYS A 78 6.50 -2.58 -1.59
C CYS A 78 7.70 -1.69 -1.23
N HIS A 79 7.95 -1.45 0.07
CA HIS A 79 9.12 -0.66 0.51
C HIS A 79 10.41 -1.43 0.29
N MET A 80 10.39 -2.74 0.59
CA MET A 80 11.45 -3.68 0.22
C MET A 80 10.81 -4.92 -0.42
N ILE A 81 11.14 -5.17 -1.67
CA ILE A 81 10.63 -6.34 -2.41
C ILE A 81 11.21 -7.62 -1.79
N ASN A 82 10.35 -8.52 -1.33
CA ASN A 82 10.76 -9.71 -0.58
C ASN A 82 11.60 -10.72 -1.38
N ILE A 83 11.42 -10.78 -2.70
CA ILE A 83 12.13 -11.73 -3.57
C ILE A 83 13.52 -11.24 -4.02
N THR A 84 13.75 -9.93 -4.01
CA THR A 84 15.00 -9.31 -4.49
C THR A 84 15.79 -8.58 -3.41
N GLY A 85 15.11 -8.15 -2.31
CA GLY A 85 15.69 -7.25 -1.31
C GLY A 85 15.82 -5.80 -1.79
N GLN A 86 15.29 -5.47 -2.96
CA GLN A 86 15.37 -4.12 -3.52
C GLN A 86 14.52 -3.14 -2.71
N ILE A 87 15.14 -2.05 -2.24
CA ILE A 87 14.45 -0.96 -1.54
C ILE A 87 14.00 0.06 -2.58
N LEU A 88 12.71 0.37 -2.60
CA LEU A 88 12.12 1.29 -3.56
C LEU A 88 12.10 2.74 -3.03
N PRO A 89 12.14 3.75 -3.90
CA PRO A 89 12.18 5.17 -3.56
C PRO A 89 10.79 5.68 -3.12
N ILE A 90 10.28 5.21 -1.98
CA ILE A 90 8.91 5.43 -1.50
C ILE A 90 8.54 6.91 -1.47
N LYS A 91 9.39 7.76 -0.92
CA LYS A 91 9.12 9.21 -0.81
C LYS A 91 8.84 9.85 -2.19
N LYS A 92 9.64 9.49 -3.19
CA LYS A 92 9.47 10.00 -4.57
C LYS A 92 8.19 9.47 -5.20
N ILE A 93 7.87 8.20 -4.95
CA ILE A 93 6.63 7.57 -5.45
C ILE A 93 5.41 8.20 -4.79
N CYS A 94 5.43 8.43 -3.47
CA CYS A 94 4.35 9.11 -2.76
C CYS A 94 4.11 10.51 -3.30
N GLN A 95 5.17 11.32 -3.45
CA GLN A 95 5.05 12.67 -4.01
C GLN A 95 4.43 12.64 -5.41
N MET A 96 4.93 11.79 -6.30
CA MET A 96 4.43 11.63 -7.67
C MET A 96 2.95 11.22 -7.69
N ALA A 97 2.54 10.30 -6.83
CA ALA A 97 1.15 9.82 -6.76
C ALA A 97 0.21 10.90 -6.19
N HIS A 98 0.63 11.60 -5.14
CA HIS A 98 -0.13 12.70 -4.54
C HIS A 98 -0.32 13.88 -5.50
N ASP A 99 0.67 14.21 -6.32
CA ASP A 99 0.55 15.24 -7.37
C ASP A 99 -0.54 14.89 -8.40
N LYS A 100 -0.95 13.62 -8.45
CA LYS A 100 -2.05 13.11 -9.29
C LYS A 100 -3.33 12.80 -8.49
N GLY A 101 -3.37 13.11 -7.19
CA GLY A 101 -4.52 12.86 -6.32
C GLY A 101 -4.72 11.39 -5.94
N VAL A 102 -3.70 10.55 -6.05
CA VAL A 102 -3.75 9.11 -5.77
C VAL A 102 -3.20 8.82 -4.38
N GLN A 103 -3.93 8.03 -3.59
CA GLN A 103 -3.48 7.57 -2.28
C GLN A 103 -2.41 6.48 -2.41
N VAL A 104 -1.45 6.46 -1.48
CA VAL A 104 -0.34 5.50 -1.48
C VAL A 104 -0.36 4.62 -0.24
N MET A 105 -0.44 3.31 -0.48
CA MET A 105 -0.30 2.27 0.54
C MET A 105 1.05 1.58 0.40
N VAL A 106 1.80 1.51 1.49
CA VAL A 106 3.14 0.92 1.50
C VAL A 106 3.15 -0.43 2.22
N ASP A 107 3.58 -1.46 1.52
CA ASP A 107 3.92 -2.75 2.12
C ASP A 107 5.35 -2.71 2.66
N GLY A 108 5.46 -2.47 3.97
CA GLY A 108 6.71 -2.45 4.72
C GLY A 108 7.00 -3.75 5.48
N ALA A 109 6.47 -4.88 5.02
CA ALA A 109 6.57 -6.17 5.72
C ALA A 109 7.99 -6.56 6.15
N HIS A 110 9.01 -6.10 5.43
CA HIS A 110 10.41 -6.42 5.67
C HIS A 110 11.27 -5.26 6.19
N CYS A 111 10.66 -4.13 6.59
CA CYS A 111 11.44 -2.91 6.83
C CYS A 111 11.63 -2.58 8.31
N VAL A 112 10.57 -2.71 9.13
CA VAL A 112 10.65 -2.39 10.57
C VAL A 112 11.59 -3.35 11.28
N GLY A 113 12.59 -2.79 11.95
CA GLY A 113 13.67 -3.55 12.61
C GLY A 113 14.80 -4.00 11.67
N HIS A 114 14.70 -3.72 10.35
CA HIS A 114 15.71 -4.11 9.37
C HIS A 114 16.65 -2.94 9.01
N PHE A 115 16.11 -1.76 8.81
CA PHE A 115 16.86 -0.53 8.58
C PHE A 115 16.11 0.68 9.14
N GLN A 116 16.81 1.80 9.25
CA GLN A 116 16.23 3.03 9.83
C GLN A 116 15.48 3.83 8.76
N PHE A 117 14.24 4.22 9.07
CA PHE A 117 13.42 5.13 8.29
C PHE A 117 12.35 5.78 9.19
N SER A 118 11.69 6.83 8.70
CA SER A 118 10.55 7.46 9.34
C SER A 118 9.33 7.37 8.42
N ILE A 119 8.19 6.89 8.93
CA ILE A 119 6.95 6.81 8.14
C ILE A 119 6.50 8.22 7.72
N ASP A 120 6.63 9.20 8.58
CA ASP A 120 6.28 10.59 8.28
C ASP A 120 7.10 11.16 7.12
N ASP A 121 8.42 10.82 7.08
CA ASP A 121 9.30 11.26 6.00
C ASP A 121 8.99 10.59 4.65
N LEU A 122 8.40 9.40 4.67
CA LEU A 122 7.96 8.72 3.45
C LEU A 122 6.75 9.41 2.81
N GLY A 123 5.89 10.02 3.64
CA GLY A 123 4.72 10.76 3.20
C GLY A 123 3.59 9.87 2.67
N CYS A 124 3.56 8.58 3.02
CA CYS A 124 2.51 7.66 2.57
C CYS A 124 1.20 7.85 3.34
N ASP A 125 0.10 7.38 2.75
CA ASP A 125 -1.23 7.44 3.36
C ASP A 125 -1.46 6.26 4.31
N TYR A 126 -0.91 5.09 3.96
CA TYR A 126 -1.01 3.86 4.73
C TYR A 126 0.34 3.13 4.73
N TYR A 127 0.67 2.52 5.86
CA TYR A 127 1.88 1.70 5.98
C TYR A 127 1.60 0.45 6.82
N GLY A 128 1.79 -0.72 6.24
CA GLY A 128 1.66 -1.99 6.96
C GLY A 128 3.00 -2.69 7.14
N SER A 129 3.24 -3.27 8.33
CA SER A 129 4.46 -4.04 8.57
C SER A 129 4.24 -5.29 9.40
N SER A 130 5.12 -6.27 9.23
CA SER A 130 5.19 -7.50 10.03
C SER A 130 6.28 -7.35 11.08
N LEU A 131 5.88 -7.10 12.33
CA LEU A 131 6.84 -6.88 13.41
C LEU A 131 7.56 -8.17 13.84
N HIS A 132 6.93 -9.34 13.61
CA HIS A 132 7.51 -10.65 13.93
C HIS A 132 8.65 -11.08 12.99
N LYS A 133 8.92 -10.33 11.91
CA LYS A 133 10.05 -10.60 11.00
C LYS A 133 11.34 -10.07 11.59
N TRP A 134 11.75 -8.88 11.22
CA TRP A 134 13.06 -8.32 11.57
C TRP A 134 13.13 -7.68 12.96
N LEU A 135 11.99 -7.22 13.50
CA LEU A 135 11.92 -6.74 14.89
C LEU A 135 11.87 -7.90 15.91
N ALA A 136 11.66 -9.14 15.42
CA ALA A 136 11.71 -10.37 16.20
C ALA A 136 10.75 -10.42 17.41
N VAL A 137 9.60 -9.75 17.33
CA VAL A 137 8.53 -9.88 18.32
C VAL A 137 7.73 -11.19 18.10
N PRO A 138 6.82 -11.58 19.00
CA PRO A 138 6.03 -12.80 18.86
C PRO A 138 5.33 -12.93 17.51
N LEU A 139 5.25 -14.16 16.99
CA LEU A 139 4.64 -14.48 15.71
C LEU A 139 3.20 -13.96 15.62
N GLY A 140 2.83 -13.44 14.46
CA GLY A 140 1.50 -12.89 14.18
C GLY A 140 1.36 -11.40 14.47
N THR A 141 2.37 -10.77 15.10
CA THR A 141 2.32 -9.33 15.39
C THR A 141 2.60 -8.51 14.13
N GLY A 142 1.76 -7.52 13.89
CA GLY A 142 1.90 -6.54 12.82
C GLY A 142 1.44 -5.16 13.24
N MET A 143 1.64 -4.19 12.36
CA MET A 143 1.15 -2.82 12.55
C MET A 143 0.48 -2.30 11.28
N LEU A 144 -0.44 -1.37 11.47
CA LEU A 144 -1.00 -0.52 10.44
C LEU A 144 -0.86 0.94 10.87
N TYR A 145 -0.25 1.74 10.04
CA TYR A 145 -0.31 3.20 10.11
C TYR A 145 -1.33 3.70 9.09
N VAL A 146 -2.18 4.60 9.53
CA VAL A 146 -3.15 5.32 8.70
C VAL A 146 -2.91 6.80 8.94
N ASN A 147 -2.69 7.58 7.88
CA ASN A 147 -2.58 9.02 8.00
C ASN A 147 -3.92 9.60 8.48
N ASP A 148 -3.87 10.52 9.44
CA ASP A 148 -5.05 11.09 10.12
C ASP A 148 -6.14 11.57 9.16
N LYS A 149 -5.75 12.14 8.02
CA LYS A 149 -6.69 12.63 6.99
C LYS A 149 -7.59 11.54 6.38
N HIS A 150 -7.26 10.25 6.56
CA HIS A 150 -7.98 9.12 5.98
C HIS A 150 -8.75 8.28 7.01
N ILE A 151 -8.61 8.55 8.31
CA ILE A 151 -9.25 7.74 9.37
C ILE A 151 -10.76 7.70 9.17
N ASP A 152 -11.40 8.84 8.96
CA ASP A 152 -12.88 8.95 8.84
C ASP A 152 -13.41 8.40 7.50
N SER A 153 -12.56 8.24 6.49
CA SER A 153 -12.96 7.76 5.17
C SER A 153 -12.74 6.27 4.95
N LEU A 154 -11.99 5.62 5.84
CA LEU A 154 -11.68 4.20 5.75
C LEU A 154 -12.68 3.39 6.57
N TRP A 155 -13.47 2.53 5.92
CA TRP A 155 -14.42 1.66 6.60
C TRP A 155 -13.69 0.65 7.48
N PRO A 156 -14.06 0.52 8.77
CA PRO A 156 -13.52 -0.51 9.64
C PRO A 156 -14.00 -1.90 9.20
N ILE A 157 -13.15 -2.93 9.40
CA ILE A 157 -13.55 -4.33 9.14
C ILE A 157 -14.58 -4.81 10.15
N PHE A 158 -14.52 -4.31 11.38
CA PHE A 158 -15.45 -4.65 12.45
C PHE A 158 -16.33 -3.44 12.76
N ALA A 159 -17.64 -3.67 12.83
CA ALA A 159 -18.58 -2.63 13.24
C ALA A 159 -18.35 -2.27 14.73
N GLU A 160 -18.21 -0.98 15.03
CA GLU A 160 -18.26 -0.47 16.40
C GLU A 160 -19.69 -0.15 16.81
N HIS A 161 -20.01 -0.42 18.07
CA HIS A 161 -21.17 0.17 18.70
C HIS A 161 -20.86 1.65 18.99
N HIS A 162 -21.30 2.55 18.12
CA HIS A 162 -21.40 3.94 18.49
C HIS A 162 -22.40 4.04 19.64
N LYS A 163 -21.92 4.29 20.85
CA LYS A 163 -22.77 4.91 21.86
C LYS A 163 -23.06 6.30 21.33
N GLU A 164 -24.30 6.58 20.94
CA GLU A 164 -24.74 7.94 20.71
C GLU A 164 -24.34 8.76 21.96
N PRO A 165 -23.74 9.96 21.78
CA PRO A 165 -23.51 10.84 22.91
C PRO A 165 -24.87 11.16 23.52
N GLY A 166 -25.09 10.68 24.77
CA GLY A 166 -26.27 10.96 25.55
C GLY A 166 -26.31 12.43 26.02
#